data_ec1ef2b9594c5da7bd75167f944f8d26
#
_entry.id   ec1ef2b9594c5da7bd75167f944f8d26
#
_cell.length_a   1.000
_cell.length_b   1.000
_cell.length_c   1.000
_cell.angle_alpha   90.00
_cell.angle_beta   90.00
_cell.angle_gamma   90.00
#
_symmetry.space_group_name_H-M   'P 1'
#
loop_
_entity.id
_entity.type
_entity.pdbx_description
1 polymer ?
#
loop_
_entity_poly.entity_id
_entity_poly.type
_entity_poly.pdbx_seq_one_letter_code
_entity_poly.pdbx_strand_id
1 'polypeptide(L)'
;MSEKAWMNDGIPFRIGVEMEHMILDNGLNILFHQMLNTHSVAIGLYIKAGSGYENKQQNGITHFLEHLHFRRLGEISQEDLYYKMESMGSDLRGITYRDFLRFSM
;
A
#
# COMPACT_ATOMS: atom_id res chain seq x y z
N MET A 1 -10.81 -2.19 -22.27
CA MET A 1 -9.51 -2.79 -22.55
C MET A 1 -9.26 -3.92 -21.60
N SER A 2 -9.23 -5.13 -22.11
CA SER A 2 -9.04 -6.31 -21.27
C SER A 2 -7.55 -6.49 -20.96
N GLU A 3 -7.20 -6.39 -19.71
CA GLU A 3 -5.82 -6.49 -19.29
C GLU A 3 -5.43 -7.87 -18.85
N LYS A 4 -4.55 -8.47 -19.64
CA LYS A 4 -3.85 -9.73 -19.35
C LYS A 4 -2.36 -9.50 -19.17
N ALA A 5 -1.94 -8.49 -18.43
CA ALA A 5 -0.55 -8.06 -18.55
C ALA A 5 0.45 -8.55 -17.49
N TRP A 6 0.05 -9.22 -16.39
CA TRP A 6 1.05 -9.62 -15.40
C TRP A 6 0.72 -10.84 -14.51
N MET A 7 -0.12 -11.74 -15.01
CA MET A 7 -0.28 -13.07 -14.43
C MET A 7 0.43 -14.09 -15.30
N ASN A 8 1.76 -14.15 -15.20
CA ASN A 8 2.57 -15.04 -16.04
C ASN A 8 2.90 -16.38 -15.39
N ASP A 9 2.26 -16.75 -14.30
CA ASP A 9 2.55 -18.01 -13.58
C ASP A 9 1.32 -18.90 -13.40
N GLY A 10 0.48 -19.01 -14.43
CA GLY A 10 -0.36 -20.20 -14.64
C GLY A 10 -1.44 -20.53 -13.61
N ILE A 11 -1.76 -19.65 -12.66
CA ILE A 11 -2.87 -19.87 -11.73
C ILE A 11 -4.06 -19.01 -12.21
N PRO A 12 -5.15 -19.60 -12.71
CA PRO A 12 -6.35 -18.86 -13.03
C PRO A 12 -7.10 -18.53 -11.74
N PHE A 13 -6.68 -17.47 -11.05
CA PHE A 13 -7.45 -16.92 -9.95
C PHE A 13 -8.56 -16.04 -10.56
N ARG A 14 -9.65 -16.68 -10.99
CA ARG A 14 -10.89 -15.99 -11.33
C ARG A 14 -11.67 -15.71 -10.04
N ILE A 15 -11.34 -14.62 -9.37
CA ILE A 15 -12.38 -13.91 -8.63
C ILE A 15 -13.14 -13.14 -9.71
N GLY A 16 -14.47 -13.28 -9.73
CA GLY A 16 -15.35 -12.51 -10.62
C GLY A 16 -15.47 -11.06 -10.19
N VAL A 17 -14.35 -10.41 -9.94
CA VAL A 17 -14.19 -9.03 -9.50
C VAL A 17 -13.54 -8.28 -10.64
N GLU A 18 -14.30 -7.37 -11.25
CA GLU A 18 -13.74 -6.44 -12.23
C GLU A 18 -12.86 -5.43 -11.50
N MET A 19 -11.56 -5.46 -11.78
CA MET A 19 -10.60 -4.47 -11.31
C MET A 19 -10.15 -3.61 -12.48
N GLU A 20 -10.12 -2.31 -12.25
CA GLU A 20 -9.53 -1.36 -13.17
C GLU A 20 -8.05 -1.18 -12.80
N HIS A 21 -7.20 -1.14 -13.81
CA HIS A 21 -5.77 -0.90 -13.68
C HIS A 21 -5.38 0.33 -14.48
N MET A 22 -4.69 1.26 -13.84
CA MET A 22 -4.09 2.40 -14.52
C MET A 22 -2.63 2.57 -14.09
N ILE A 23 -1.83 3.13 -14.98
CA ILE A 23 -0.44 3.49 -14.70
C ILE A 23 -0.33 5.00 -14.89
N LEU A 24 0.15 5.70 -13.88
CA LEU A 24 0.41 7.13 -13.95
C LEU A 24 1.72 7.43 -14.69
N ASP A 25 1.92 8.66 -15.15
CA ASP A 25 3.11 9.10 -15.89
C ASP A 25 4.41 8.89 -15.10
N ASN A 26 4.35 8.89 -13.77
CA ASN A 26 5.48 8.60 -12.89
C ASN A 26 5.75 7.11 -12.67
N GLY A 27 4.98 6.21 -13.36
CA GLY A 27 5.11 4.76 -13.24
C GLY A 27 4.36 4.12 -12.07
N LEU A 28 3.60 4.91 -11.28
CA LEU A 28 2.77 4.36 -10.21
C LEU A 28 1.62 3.54 -10.79
N ASN A 29 1.51 2.28 -10.36
CA ASN A 29 0.41 1.40 -10.71
C ASN A 29 -0.72 1.57 -9.69
N ILE A 30 -1.92 1.78 -10.20
CA ILE A 30 -3.14 1.89 -9.38
C ILE A 30 -4.08 0.77 -9.79
N LEU A 31 -4.50 -0.02 -8.81
CA LEU A 31 -5.58 -1.00 -8.96
C LEU A 31 -6.80 -0.47 -8.24
N PHE A 32 -7.92 -0.43 -8.91
CA PHE A 32 -9.17 0.08 -8.38
C PHE A 32 -10.29 -0.94 -8.56
N HIS A 33 -11.10 -1.11 -7.52
CA HIS A 33 -12.32 -1.91 -7.56
C HIS A 33 -13.46 -1.17 -6.88
N GLN A 34 -14.53 -0.93 -7.61
CA GLN A 34 -15.73 -0.31 -7.06
C GLN A 34 -16.68 -1.36 -6.46
N MET A 35 -16.99 -1.19 -5.18
CA MET A 35 -17.95 -2.02 -4.45
C MET A 35 -19.29 -1.26 -4.30
N LEU A 36 -20.28 -1.61 -5.12
CA LEU A 36 -21.54 -0.83 -5.23
C LEU A 36 -22.37 -0.75 -3.94
N ASN A 37 -22.21 -1.71 -3.04
CA ASN A 37 -23.00 -1.81 -1.80
C ASN A 37 -22.21 -1.46 -0.54
N THR A 38 -21.08 -0.77 -0.69
CA THR A 38 -20.17 -0.42 0.43
C THR A 38 -20.03 1.09 0.52
N HIS A 39 -20.17 1.63 1.72
CA HIS A 39 -19.97 3.06 2.01
C HIS A 39 -18.58 3.39 2.56
N SER A 40 -17.69 2.41 2.62
CA SER A 40 -16.32 2.57 3.07
C SER A 40 -15.33 2.41 1.93
N VAL A 41 -14.14 3.00 2.08
CA VAL A 41 -13.03 2.90 1.15
C VAL A 41 -11.86 2.26 1.89
N ALA A 42 -11.20 1.29 1.26
CA ALA A 42 -9.92 0.76 1.73
C ALA A 42 -8.82 1.20 0.77
N ILE A 43 -7.75 1.75 1.29
CA ILE A 43 -6.59 2.20 0.51
C ILE A 43 -5.37 1.42 0.97
N GLY A 44 -4.60 0.87 0.02
CA GLY A 44 -3.33 0.21 0.29
C GLY A 44 -2.23 0.75 -0.63
N LEU A 45 -1.12 1.19 -0.03
CA LEU A 45 0.11 1.54 -0.74
C LEU A 45 1.11 0.41 -0.53
N TYR A 46 1.60 -0.16 -1.63
CA TYR A 46 2.58 -1.23 -1.64
C TYR A 46 3.88 -0.73 -2.26
N ILE A 47 4.95 -0.84 -1.51
CA ILE A 47 6.28 -0.39 -1.94
C ILE A 47 7.18 -1.62 -2.02
N LYS A 48 7.88 -1.80 -3.14
CA LYS A 48 8.85 -2.87 -3.33
C LYS A 48 10.10 -2.60 -2.48
N ALA A 49 10.00 -2.93 -1.21
CA ALA A 49 11.03 -2.79 -0.18
C ALA A 49 10.80 -3.88 0.86
N GLY A 50 11.72 -4.09 1.77
CA GLY A 50 11.54 -5.08 2.84
C GLY A 50 12.86 -5.74 3.20
N SER A 51 12.83 -6.59 4.21
CA SER A 51 14.05 -7.22 4.76
C SER A 51 14.80 -8.09 3.75
N GLY A 52 14.13 -8.58 2.70
CA GLY A 52 14.77 -9.35 1.63
C GLY A 52 15.67 -8.55 0.70
N TYR A 53 15.52 -7.22 0.69
CA TYR A 53 16.35 -6.31 -0.11
C TYR A 53 17.50 -5.69 0.70
N GLU A 54 17.57 -5.96 2.00
CA GLU A 54 18.57 -5.41 2.92
C GLU A 54 19.83 -6.27 2.94
N ASN A 55 20.98 -5.62 3.00
CA ASN A 55 22.25 -6.28 3.32
C ASN A 55 22.47 -6.31 4.84
N LYS A 56 23.53 -6.99 5.29
CA LYS A 56 23.83 -7.13 6.72
C LYS A 56 24.05 -5.79 7.45
N GLN A 57 24.51 -4.75 6.75
CA GLN A 57 24.75 -3.42 7.32
C GLN A 57 23.48 -2.57 7.37
N GLN A 58 22.48 -2.93 6.59
CA GLN A 58 21.19 -2.21 6.47
C GLN A 58 20.04 -2.97 7.12
N ASN A 59 20.32 -4.06 7.83
CA ASN A 59 19.30 -4.91 8.41
C ASN A 59 18.37 -4.12 9.36
N GLY A 60 17.08 -4.16 9.08
CA GLY A 60 16.05 -3.44 9.82
C GLY A 60 15.77 -2.01 9.34
N ILE A 61 16.45 -1.53 8.28
CA ILE A 61 16.24 -0.15 7.80
C ILE A 61 14.82 0.07 7.27
N THR A 62 14.24 -0.89 6.58
CA THR A 62 12.87 -0.77 6.06
C THR A 62 11.87 -0.67 7.20
N HIS A 63 12.00 -1.48 8.24
CA HIS A 63 11.15 -1.42 9.42
C HIS A 63 11.33 -0.11 10.19
N PHE A 64 12.56 0.39 10.30
CA PHE A 64 12.82 1.69 10.89
C PHE A 64 12.18 2.84 10.11
N LEU A 65 12.28 2.82 8.78
CA LEU A 65 11.62 3.79 7.91
C LEU A 65 10.09 3.73 8.02
N GLU A 66 9.51 2.54 8.16
CA GLU A 66 8.07 2.38 8.45
C GLU A 66 7.69 3.19 9.70
N HIS A 67 8.39 3.01 10.81
CA HIS A 67 8.13 3.75 12.03
C HIS A 67 8.30 5.27 11.87
N LEU A 68 9.29 5.72 11.09
CA LEU A 68 9.51 7.14 10.84
C LEU A 68 8.35 7.80 10.11
N HIS A 69 7.68 7.10 9.18
CA HIS A 69 6.53 7.63 8.46
C HIS A 69 5.34 7.93 9.37
N PHE A 70 5.20 7.22 10.48
CA PHE A 70 4.18 7.51 11.49
C PHE A 70 4.52 8.68 12.40
N ARG A 71 5.81 9.07 12.47
CA ARG A 71 6.26 10.20 13.27
C ARG A 71 6.00 11.54 12.59
N ARG A 72 6.14 11.56 11.28
CA ARG A 72 5.91 12.76 10.48
C ARG A 72 5.69 12.40 9.02
N LEU A 73 4.67 12.94 8.41
CA LEU A 73 4.38 12.79 7.00
C LEU A 73 4.46 14.16 6.32
N GLY A 74 5.60 14.47 5.70
CA GLY A 74 5.87 15.80 5.16
C GLY A 74 5.81 16.86 6.27
N GLU A 75 4.90 17.83 6.15
CA GLU A 75 4.67 18.88 7.14
C GLU A 75 3.67 18.48 8.24
N ILE A 76 3.02 17.31 8.12
CA ILE A 76 2.02 16.84 9.07
C ILE A 76 2.72 16.17 10.24
N SER A 77 2.47 16.65 11.46
CA SER A 77 2.96 16.05 12.69
C SER A 77 2.29 14.70 12.97
N GLN A 78 2.87 13.89 13.83
CA GLN A 78 2.26 12.63 14.27
C GLN A 78 0.87 12.86 14.89
N GLU A 79 0.75 13.86 15.74
CA GLU A 79 -0.51 14.19 16.42
C GLU A 79 -1.59 14.59 15.43
N ASP A 80 -1.27 15.48 14.47
CA ASP A 80 -2.21 15.89 13.41
C ASP A 80 -2.60 14.74 12.49
N LEU A 81 -1.65 13.83 12.19
CA LEU A 81 -1.90 12.67 11.37
C LEU A 81 -2.91 11.75 12.04
N TYR A 82 -2.70 11.39 13.30
CA TYR A 82 -3.62 10.54 14.07
C TYR A 82 -4.98 11.20 14.23
N TYR A 83 -5.01 12.49 14.60
CA TYR A 83 -6.26 13.22 14.71
C TYR A 83 -7.09 13.21 13.41
N LYS A 84 -6.44 13.42 12.27
CA LYS A 84 -7.11 13.34 10.96
C LYS A 84 -7.63 11.95 10.67
N MET A 85 -6.86 10.90 10.94
CA MET A 85 -7.29 9.52 10.73
C MET A 85 -8.49 9.16 11.60
N GLU A 86 -8.40 9.43 12.90
CA GLU A 86 -9.48 9.16 13.86
C GLU A 86 -10.76 9.94 13.54
N SER A 87 -10.63 11.20 13.12
CA SER A 87 -11.80 12.02 12.72
C SER A 87 -12.53 11.49 11.49
N MET A 88 -11.85 10.72 10.64
CA MET A 88 -12.46 10.02 9.50
C MET A 88 -12.94 8.61 9.85
N GLY A 89 -12.76 8.16 11.11
CA GLY A 89 -13.05 6.78 11.51
C GLY A 89 -12.11 5.75 10.89
N SER A 90 -10.89 6.16 10.54
CA SER A 90 -9.88 5.33 9.89
C SER A 90 -8.70 5.05 10.82
N ASP A 91 -7.98 3.97 10.53
CA ASP A 91 -6.76 3.58 11.22
C ASP A 91 -5.66 3.36 10.17
N LEU A 92 -4.57 4.12 10.30
CA LEU A 92 -3.41 4.01 9.41
C LEU A 92 -2.44 2.95 9.95
N ARG A 93 -2.18 1.93 9.15
CA ARG A 93 -1.29 0.82 9.51
C ARG A 93 -0.14 0.69 8.54
N GLY A 94 1.06 0.43 9.07
CA GLY A 94 2.23 0.01 8.31
C GLY A 94 2.60 -1.41 8.69
N ILE A 95 3.05 -2.19 7.72
CA ILE A 95 3.58 -3.53 7.94
C ILE A 95 4.74 -3.76 6.98
N THR A 96 5.89 -4.11 7.53
CA THR A 96 7.08 -4.51 6.77
C THR A 96 7.10 -6.02 6.59
N TYR A 97 7.08 -6.44 5.33
CA TYR A 97 7.27 -7.83 4.92
C TYR A 97 8.69 -8.05 4.39
N ARG A 98 8.98 -9.27 3.99
CA ARG A 98 10.28 -9.61 3.41
C ARG A 98 10.53 -8.93 2.07
N ASP A 99 9.51 -8.83 1.24
CA ASP A 99 9.56 -8.41 -0.17
C ASP A 99 8.77 -7.14 -0.49
N PHE A 100 7.99 -6.64 0.46
CA PHE A 100 7.30 -5.37 0.33
C PHE A 100 7.01 -4.70 1.68
N LEU A 101 6.79 -3.40 1.63
CA LEU A 101 6.26 -2.57 2.70
C LEU A 101 4.84 -2.15 2.32
N ARG A 102 3.89 -2.30 3.24
CA ARG A 102 2.50 -1.90 3.03
C ARG A 102 2.08 -0.84 4.03
N PHE A 103 1.50 0.24 3.52
CA PHE A 103 0.67 1.15 4.31
C PHE A 103 -0.79 0.97 3.91
N SER A 104 -1.71 0.95 4.88
CA SER A 104 -3.14 0.77 4.60
C SER A 104 -3.99 1.56 5.59
N MET A 105 -5.13 2.02 5.11
CA MET A 105 -6.16 2.70 5.89
C MET A 105 -7.55 2.27 5.43
#